data_16d04fac71ac35f9bb91f58e8499db91
#
_entry.id   16d04fac71ac35f9bb91f58e8499db91
#
_cell.length_a   1.000
_cell.length_b   1.000
_cell.length_c   1.000
_cell.angle_alpha   90.00
_cell.angle_beta   90.00
_cell.angle_gamma   90.00
#
_symmetry.space_group_name_H-M   'P 1'
#
loop_
_entity.id
_entity.type
_entity.pdbx_description
1 polymer ?
#
loop_
_entity_poly.entity_id
_entity_poly.type
_entity_poly.pdbx_seq_one_letter_code
_entity_poly.pdbx_strand_id
1 'polypeptide(L)' 'EVEMERKLLNKAIEKLSQRERTIVELRFGLRHPQGEEMTQKEVADLLGISQSYISRLEKKIMKRLKKEIAKYE' A
#
# COMPACT_ATOMS: atom_id res chain seq x y z
N GLU A 1 -9.69 -12.46 12.63
CA GLU A 1 -8.43 -12.75 13.24
C GLU A 1 -7.27 -12.09 12.49
N VAL A 2 -6.21 -11.78 13.21
CA VAL A 2 -5.09 -11.00 12.67
C VAL A 2 -4.39 -11.70 11.51
N GLU A 3 -4.16 -13.01 11.60
CA GLU A 3 -3.50 -13.76 10.55
C GLU A 3 -4.32 -13.85 9.26
N MET A 4 -5.62 -14.03 9.39
CA MET A 4 -6.50 -14.06 8.22
C MET A 4 -6.55 -12.69 7.54
N GLU A 5 -6.61 -11.62 8.32
CA GLU A 5 -6.58 -10.26 7.80
C GLU A 5 -5.27 -9.98 7.05
N ARG A 6 -4.14 -10.44 7.58
CA ARG A 6 -2.84 -10.30 6.91
C ARG A 6 -2.79 -11.05 5.59
N LYS A 7 -3.35 -12.26 5.56
CA LYS A 7 -3.39 -13.05 4.33
C LYS A 7 -4.23 -12.38 3.25
N LEU A 8 -5.39 -11.85 3.65
CA LEU A 8 -6.25 -11.13 2.71
C LEU A 8 -5.59 -9.87 2.19
N LEU A 9 -4.93 -9.13 3.08
CA LEU A 9 -4.21 -7.92 2.69
C LEU A 9 -3.06 -8.25 1.75
N ASN A 10 -2.28 -9.28 2.05
CA ASN A 10 -1.17 -9.69 1.19
C ASN A 10 -1.64 -10.11 -0.19
N LYS A 11 -2.75 -10.84 -0.27
CA LYS A 11 -3.33 -11.24 -1.56
C LYS A 11 -3.77 -10.03 -2.36
N ALA A 12 -4.40 -9.07 -1.70
CA ALA A 12 -4.83 -7.85 -2.37
C ALA A 12 -3.63 -7.04 -2.89
N ILE A 13 -2.57 -6.96 -2.09
CA ILE A 13 -1.35 -6.25 -2.46
C ILE A 13 -0.66 -6.93 -3.65
N GLU A 14 -0.66 -8.25 -3.72
CA GLU A 14 -0.07 -8.98 -4.84
C GLU A 14 -0.70 -8.64 -6.18
N LYS A 15 -1.95 -8.20 -6.18
CA LYS A 15 -2.65 -7.82 -7.41
C LYS A 15 -2.34 -6.40 -7.86
N LEU A 16 -1.64 -5.62 -7.06
CA LEU A 16 -1.23 -4.27 -7.42
C LEU A 16 -0.04 -4.31 -8.39
N SER A 17 0.11 -3.23 -9.17
CA SER A 17 1.31 -3.07 -10.00
C SER A 17 2.53 -2.96 -9.09
N GLN A 18 3.71 -3.14 -9.67
CA GLN A 18 4.96 -3.05 -8.91
C GLN A 18 5.11 -1.68 -8.24
N ARG A 19 4.79 -0.61 -8.96
CA ARG A 19 4.86 0.75 -8.42
C ARG A 19 3.88 0.95 -7.26
N GLU A 20 2.64 0.52 -7.47
CA GLU A 20 1.61 0.62 -6.43
C GLU A 20 2.00 -0.16 -5.18
N ARG A 21 2.53 -1.37 -5.39
CA ARG A 21 2.99 -2.21 -4.29
C ARG A 21 4.12 -1.55 -3.51
N THR A 22 5.10 -1.00 -4.21
CA THR A 22 6.22 -0.30 -3.57
C THR A 22 5.74 0.85 -2.71
N ILE A 23 4.80 1.64 -3.22
CA ILE A 23 4.26 2.78 -2.48
C ILE A 23 3.53 2.32 -1.21
N VAL A 24 2.71 1.29 -1.32
CA VAL A 24 1.98 0.74 -0.18
C VAL A 24 2.96 0.19 0.87
N GLU A 25 3.96 -0.55 0.44
CA GLU A 25 4.95 -1.12 1.34
C GLU A 25 5.72 -0.05 2.10
N LEU A 26 6.10 1.03 1.43
CA LEU A 26 6.81 2.14 2.06
C LEU A 26 5.90 2.93 3.01
N ARG A 27 4.67 3.21 2.57
CA ARG A 27 3.73 4.00 3.35
C ARG A 27 3.29 3.31 4.63
N PHE A 28 3.14 1.99 4.60
CA PHE A 28 2.64 1.24 5.76
C PHE A 28 3.70 0.36 6.43
N GLY A 29 4.95 0.48 6.00
CA GLY A 29 6.06 -0.23 6.63
C GLY A 29 5.97 -1.75 6.53
N LEU A 30 5.37 -2.28 5.47
CA LEU A 30 5.07 -3.71 5.38
C LEU A 30 6.30 -4.59 5.21
N ARG A 31 7.37 -4.06 4.64
CA ARG A 31 8.62 -4.80 4.43
C ARG A 31 9.73 -4.42 5.40
N HIS A 32 9.51 -3.39 6.18
CA HIS A 32 10.53 -2.95 7.12
C HIS A 32 10.47 -3.83 8.38
N PRO A 33 11.60 -4.37 8.84
CA PRO A 33 11.59 -5.25 10.04
C PRO A 33 10.97 -4.60 11.26
N GLN A 34 11.06 -3.28 11.36
CA GLN A 34 10.53 -2.53 12.49
C GLN A 34 9.18 -1.90 12.21
N GLY A 35 8.63 -2.14 11.01
CA GLY A 35 7.33 -1.60 10.63
C GLY A 35 7.29 -0.09 10.51
N GLU A 36 8.40 0.54 10.15
CA GLU A 36 8.45 2.00 10.01
C GLU A 36 7.63 2.49 8.82
N GLU A 37 6.71 3.40 9.10
CA GLU A 37 5.88 4.01 8.08
C GLU A 37 6.53 5.29 7.56
N MET A 38 6.43 5.52 6.24
CA MET A 38 6.90 6.75 5.62
C MET A 38 5.73 7.66 5.31
N THR A 39 5.95 8.97 5.39
CA THR A 39 4.93 9.94 4.97
C THR A 39 4.84 9.98 3.45
N GLN A 40 3.75 10.53 2.92
CA GLN A 40 3.61 10.71 1.48
C GLN A 40 4.76 11.54 0.90
N LYS A 41 5.19 12.57 1.63
CA LYS A 41 6.29 13.42 1.19
C LYS A 41 7.60 12.63 1.12
N GLU A 42 7.87 11.82 2.13
CA GLU A 42 9.08 11.00 2.17
C GLU A 42 9.11 10.00 1.01
N VAL A 43 7.98 9.35 0.74
CA VAL A 43 7.89 8.41 -0.38
C VAL A 43 8.07 9.14 -1.70
N ALA A 44 7.45 10.30 -1.86
CA ALA A 44 7.58 11.11 -3.07
C ALA A 44 9.03 11.53 -3.31
N ASP A 45 9.72 11.97 -2.25
CA ASP A 45 11.13 12.37 -2.35
C ASP A 45 12.02 11.18 -2.70
N LEU A 46 11.77 10.03 -2.08
CA LEU A 46 12.54 8.82 -2.33
C LEU A 46 12.40 8.34 -3.77
N LEU A 47 11.19 8.37 -4.30
CA LEU A 47 10.90 7.86 -5.64
C LEU A 47 11.06 8.92 -6.74
N GLY A 48 11.30 10.17 -6.37
CA GLY A 48 11.46 11.25 -7.32
C GLY A 48 10.20 11.63 -8.06
N ILE A 49 9.05 11.53 -7.41
CA ILE A 49 7.75 11.87 -7.99
C ILE A 49 7.04 12.88 -7.08
N SER A 50 5.94 13.47 -7.57
CA SER A 50 5.25 14.49 -6.80
C SER A 50 4.39 13.88 -5.68
N GLN A 51 4.26 14.61 -4.58
CA GLN A 51 3.40 14.20 -3.47
C GLN A 51 1.93 14.14 -3.90
N SER A 52 1.51 15.05 -4.78
CA SER A 52 0.14 15.04 -5.31
C SER A 52 -0.16 13.74 -6.06
N TYR A 53 0.81 13.25 -6.82
CA TYR A 53 0.67 11.98 -7.53
C TYR A 53 0.54 10.83 -6.54
N ILE A 54 1.38 10.80 -5.50
CA ILE A 54 1.31 9.79 -4.45
C ILE A 54 -0.08 9.81 -3.79
N SER A 55 -0.59 10.99 -3.47
CA SER A 55 -1.90 11.12 -2.82
C SER A 55 -3.02 10.56 -3.69
N ARG A 56 -3.02 10.88 -4.98
CA ARG A 56 -4.03 10.35 -5.92
C ARG A 56 -3.91 8.83 -6.06
N LEU A 57 -2.68 8.35 -6.17
CA LEU A 57 -2.42 6.93 -6.33
C LEU A 57 -2.84 6.14 -5.10
N GLU A 58 -2.57 6.68 -3.91
CA GLU A 58 -3.00 6.05 -2.65
C GLU A 58 -4.51 5.88 -2.59
N LYS A 59 -5.26 6.90 -2.97
CA LYS A 59 -6.73 6.81 -2.99
C LYS A 59 -7.21 5.71 -3.91
N LYS A 60 -6.60 5.61 -5.09
CA LYS A 60 -6.92 4.57 -6.07
C LYS A 60 -6.58 3.19 -5.53
N ILE A 61 -5.41 3.05 -4.91
CA ILE A 61 -4.96 1.79 -4.32
C ILE A 61 -5.92 1.35 -3.21
N MET A 62 -6.28 2.27 -2.32
CA MET A 62 -7.18 1.94 -1.21
C MET A 62 -8.55 1.48 -1.70
N LYS A 63 -9.07 2.08 -2.77
CA LYS A 63 -10.31 1.62 -3.38
C LYS A 63 -10.20 0.19 -3.88
N ARG A 64 -9.09 -0.14 -4.56
CA ARG A 64 -8.86 -1.48 -5.07
C ARG A 64 -8.71 -2.50 -3.95
N LEU A 65 -7.97 -2.14 -2.89
CA LEU A 65 -7.80 -3.02 -1.75
C LEU A 65 -9.11 -3.31 -1.05
N LYS A 66 -9.94 -2.31 -0.86
CA LYS A 66 -11.27 -2.49 -0.26
C LYS A 66 -12.13 -3.42 -1.10
N LYS A 67 -12.10 -3.27 -2.42
CA LYS A 67 -12.83 -4.13 -3.33
C LYS A 67 -12.38 -5.59 -3.25
N GLU A 68 -11.07 -5.81 -3.23
CA GLU A 68 -10.51 -7.16 -3.13
C GLU A 68 -10.85 -7.82 -1.80
N ILE A 69 -10.72 -7.08 -0.71
CA ILE A 69 -11.03 -7.62 0.62
C ILE A 69 -12.51 -7.94 0.76
N ALA A 70 -13.38 -7.10 0.21
CA ALA A 70 -14.83 -7.31 0.26
C ALA A 70 -15.27 -8.61 -0.41
N LYS A 71 -14.52 -9.10 -1.38
CA LYS A 71 -14.83 -10.39 -2.04
C LYS A 71 -14.76 -11.58 -1.09
N TYR A 72 -14.06 -11.44 0.02
CA TYR A 72 -13.86 -12.52 0.98
C TYR A 72 -14.71 -12.37 2.23
N GLU A 73 -15.54 -11.35 2.27
CA GLU A 73 -16.52 -11.17 3.35
C GLU A 73 -17.85 -11.85 2.98
#